data_5915d8266be1cfdd46299e0fe2ea6daf
#
_entry.id   5915d8266be1cfdd46299e0fe2ea6daf
#
_cell.length_a   1.000
_cell.length_b   1.000
_cell.length_c   1.000
_cell.angle_alpha   90.00
_cell.angle_beta   90.00
_cell.angle_gamma   90.00
#
_symmetry.space_group_name_H-M   'P 1'
#
loop_
_entity.id
_entity.type
_entity.pdbx_description
1 polymer ?
#
loop_
_entity_poly.entity_id
_entity_poly.type
_entity_poly.pdbx_seq_one_letter_code
_entity_poly.pdbx_strand_id
1 'polypeptide(L)'
;MPFLYNGLMTQILFGERIGRQGKLRLGCSAVLFDETHTKVLLTRRTDNGMWCLPGGMIEAGESVAEGCEREVWEETGLRVRVVRLTGVYSDPHHVIVYPDGNQAYIVVLNFEVERFNGELALSNETTAVDWFPVSEAVQMELFHDHAEHIRDSQAGNIAAIIR
;
A
#
# COMPACT_ATOMS: atom_id res chain seq x y z
N MET A 1 -28.15 10.15 -0.96
CA MET A 1 -27.72 11.42 -0.36
C MET A 1 -26.24 11.60 -0.67
N PRO A 2 -25.83 12.69 -1.27
CA PRO A 2 -24.40 12.95 -1.38
C PRO A 2 -23.89 13.28 0.02
N PHE A 3 -23.00 12.45 0.55
CA PHE A 3 -22.28 12.78 1.76
C PHE A 3 -21.46 14.04 1.50
N LEU A 4 -21.66 15.06 2.33
CA LEU A 4 -20.87 16.28 2.30
C LEU A 4 -19.40 15.91 2.48
N TYR A 5 -18.63 16.13 1.44
CA TYR A 5 -17.18 15.95 1.40
C TYR A 5 -16.52 16.91 2.40
N ASN A 6 -16.03 16.39 3.51
CA ASN A 6 -15.20 17.14 4.45
C ASN A 6 -13.74 17.07 3.96
N GLY A 7 -13.35 17.99 3.11
CA GLY A 7 -12.16 18.02 2.27
C GLY A 7 -10.79 18.03 2.95
N LEU A 8 -10.60 17.34 4.07
CA LEU A 8 -9.35 17.36 4.84
C LEU A 8 -8.58 16.04 4.87
N MET A 9 -9.19 14.92 4.44
CA MET A 9 -8.57 13.59 4.55
C MET A 9 -8.87 12.74 3.32
N THR A 10 -7.93 11.88 2.94
CA THR A 10 -8.17 10.81 1.98
C THR A 10 -9.22 9.84 2.53
N GLN A 11 -10.25 9.55 1.74
CA GLN A 11 -11.37 8.68 2.09
C GLN A 11 -11.51 7.53 1.09
N ILE A 12 -12.02 6.41 1.56
CA ILE A 12 -12.44 5.31 0.70
C ILE A 12 -13.96 5.24 0.74
N LEU A 13 -14.59 5.36 -0.41
CA LEU A 13 -16.03 5.20 -0.57
C LEU A 13 -16.33 3.83 -1.18
N PHE A 14 -17.35 3.17 -0.63
CA PHE A 14 -17.80 1.86 -1.09
C PHE A 14 -19.17 1.96 -1.74
N GLY A 15 -19.42 1.18 -2.78
CA GLY A 15 -20.71 1.11 -3.46
C GLY A 15 -20.68 0.23 -4.70
N GLU A 16 -21.87 -0.10 -5.23
CA GLU A 16 -21.99 -0.97 -6.40
C GLU A 16 -21.23 -0.39 -7.60
N ARG A 17 -20.12 -1.02 -7.96
CA ARG A 17 -19.20 -0.63 -9.05
C ARG A 17 -18.85 0.86 -9.08
N ILE A 18 -18.74 1.46 -7.91
CA ILE A 18 -18.41 2.88 -7.73
C ILE A 18 -17.00 3.23 -8.30
N GLY A 19 -16.13 2.26 -8.43
CA GLY A 19 -14.81 2.43 -9.05
C GLY A 19 -14.84 3.05 -10.44
N ARG A 20 -15.96 2.90 -11.18
CA ARG A 20 -16.16 3.56 -12.49
C ARG A 20 -16.14 5.10 -12.44
N GLN A 21 -16.34 5.68 -11.28
CA GLN A 21 -16.30 7.14 -11.07
C GLN A 21 -14.85 7.65 -10.92
N GLY A 22 -13.92 6.77 -10.56
CA GLY A 22 -12.53 7.12 -10.38
C GLY A 22 -11.70 7.02 -11.66
N LYS A 23 -10.65 7.84 -11.73
CA LYS A 23 -9.61 7.68 -12.76
C LYS A 23 -8.82 6.42 -12.46
N LEU A 24 -8.73 5.52 -13.44
CA LEU A 24 -7.88 4.32 -13.30
C LEU A 24 -6.43 4.70 -13.07
N ARG A 25 -5.84 4.21 -11.99
CA ARG A 25 -4.44 4.40 -11.60
C ARG A 25 -3.82 3.05 -11.22
N LEU A 26 -2.53 2.94 -11.44
CA LEU A 26 -1.73 1.78 -11.03
C LEU A 26 -0.93 2.14 -9.78
N GLY A 27 -1.16 1.40 -8.71
CA GLY A 27 -0.43 1.54 -7.46
C GLY A 27 0.39 0.31 -7.12
N CYS A 28 1.25 0.43 -6.13
CA CYS A 28 1.98 -0.68 -5.53
C CYS A 28 1.91 -0.62 -4.01
N SER A 29 2.06 -1.78 -3.40
CA SER A 29 2.37 -1.95 -1.98
C SER A 29 3.52 -2.94 -1.81
N ALA A 30 4.32 -2.74 -0.78
CA ALA A 30 5.50 -3.55 -0.51
C ALA A 30 5.37 -4.25 0.83
N VAL A 31 5.50 -5.56 0.84
CA VAL A 31 5.64 -6.37 2.06
C VAL A 31 7.12 -6.63 2.28
N LEU A 32 7.68 -5.96 3.26
CA LEU A 32 9.04 -6.18 3.73
C LEU A 32 8.98 -6.91 5.07
N PHE A 33 9.39 -8.17 5.06
CA PHE A 33 9.59 -8.92 6.29
C PHE A 33 10.99 -8.67 6.87
N ASP A 34 11.13 -8.85 8.18
CA ASP A 34 12.43 -8.92 8.82
C ASP A 34 13.16 -10.23 8.43
N GLU A 35 14.44 -10.35 8.80
CA GLU A 35 15.26 -11.53 8.46
C GLU A 35 14.69 -12.85 8.97
N THR A 36 13.87 -12.81 10.03
CA THR A 36 13.24 -14.00 10.62
C THR A 36 11.84 -14.27 10.03
N HIS A 37 11.33 -13.39 9.16
CA HIS A 37 9.96 -13.42 8.65
C HIS A 37 8.87 -13.42 9.75
N THR A 38 9.19 -12.88 10.93
CA THR A 38 8.26 -12.76 12.06
C THR A 38 7.63 -11.38 12.17
N LYS A 39 8.26 -10.36 11.57
CA LYS A 39 7.78 -8.99 11.58
C LYS A 39 7.66 -8.43 10.17
N VAL A 40 6.76 -7.48 10.00
CA VAL A 40 6.54 -6.72 8.77
C VAL A 40 6.70 -5.22 9.05
N LEU A 41 7.28 -4.50 8.09
CA LEU A 41 7.44 -3.06 8.17
C LEU A 41 6.16 -2.36 7.76
N LEU A 42 5.68 -1.45 8.61
CA LEU A 42 4.55 -0.57 8.33
C LEU A 42 4.95 0.90 8.44
N THR A 43 4.26 1.74 7.69
CA THR A 43 4.35 3.20 7.76
C THR A 43 3.03 3.78 8.28
N ARG A 44 3.08 4.91 8.95
CA ARG A 44 1.88 5.62 9.40
C ARG A 44 1.66 6.85 8.55
N ARG A 45 0.51 6.94 7.93
CA ARG A 45 0.14 8.02 7.00
C ARG A 45 -0.05 9.35 7.72
N THR A 46 0.39 10.44 7.09
CA THR A 46 0.15 11.82 7.58
C THR A 46 -1.28 12.27 7.37
N ASP A 47 -1.93 11.83 6.28
CA ASP A 47 -3.25 12.34 5.86
C ASP A 47 -4.43 11.78 6.67
N ASN A 48 -4.34 10.58 7.22
CA ASN A 48 -5.42 9.95 7.99
C ASN A 48 -4.96 9.24 9.27
N GLY A 49 -3.65 9.16 9.54
CA GLY A 49 -3.08 8.55 10.72
C GLY A 49 -3.15 7.03 10.77
N MET A 50 -3.61 6.37 9.72
CA MET A 50 -3.67 4.90 9.65
C MET A 50 -2.30 4.32 9.34
N TRP A 51 -2.06 3.12 9.87
CA TRP A 51 -0.92 2.29 9.46
C TRP A 51 -1.20 1.61 8.12
N CYS A 52 -0.16 1.46 7.32
CA CYS A 52 -0.25 0.83 6.00
C CYS A 52 1.09 0.19 5.60
N LEU A 53 1.07 -0.62 4.56
CA LEU A 53 2.28 -1.02 3.87
C LEU A 53 2.90 0.18 3.15
N PRO A 54 4.23 0.26 3.06
CA PRO A 54 4.88 1.21 2.16
C PRO A 54 4.39 1.00 0.73
N GLY A 55 4.25 2.08 -0.02
CA GLY A 55 3.81 2.03 -1.41
C GLY A 55 3.20 3.34 -1.89
N GLY A 56 2.83 3.37 -3.16
CA GLY A 56 2.25 4.55 -3.78
C GLY A 56 1.94 4.31 -5.25
N MET A 57 1.93 5.38 -6.06
CA MET A 57 1.57 5.30 -7.47
C MET A 57 2.79 5.02 -8.33
N ILE A 58 2.60 4.14 -9.32
CA ILE A 58 3.58 3.95 -10.39
C ILE A 58 3.55 5.17 -11.31
N GLU A 59 4.71 5.69 -11.64
CA GLU A 59 4.86 6.84 -12.53
C GLU A 59 5.12 6.41 -13.98
N ALA A 60 4.75 7.27 -14.92
CA ALA A 60 5.03 7.03 -16.32
C ALA A 60 6.55 7.03 -16.58
N GLY A 61 7.03 5.99 -17.24
CA GLY A 61 8.44 5.84 -17.58
C GLY A 61 9.25 4.95 -16.64
N GLU A 62 8.67 4.53 -15.52
CA GLU A 62 9.29 3.52 -14.65
C GLU A 62 8.61 2.15 -14.80
N SER A 63 9.36 1.09 -14.59
CA SER A 63 8.78 -0.24 -14.42
C SER A 63 8.06 -0.33 -13.07
N VAL A 64 7.16 -1.31 -12.93
CA VAL A 64 6.44 -1.51 -11.66
C VAL A 64 7.36 -1.87 -10.49
N ALA A 65 8.48 -2.53 -10.76
CA ALA A 65 9.49 -2.83 -9.75
C ALA A 65 10.22 -1.55 -9.31
N GLU A 66 10.68 -0.74 -10.27
CA GLU A 66 11.33 0.55 -9.99
C GLU A 66 10.41 1.48 -9.18
N GLY A 67 9.13 1.58 -9.55
CA GLY A 67 8.16 2.39 -8.81
C GLY A 67 7.97 1.91 -7.38
N CYS A 68 7.85 0.60 -7.15
CA CYS A 68 7.75 0.03 -5.83
C CYS A 68 9.01 0.32 -4.98
N GLU A 69 10.18 0.10 -5.54
CA GLU A 69 11.46 0.33 -4.86
C GLU A 69 11.68 1.82 -4.52
N ARG A 70 11.28 2.73 -5.43
CA ARG A 70 11.29 4.18 -5.21
C ARG A 70 10.38 4.58 -4.05
N GLU A 71 9.12 4.13 -4.05
CA GLU A 71 8.16 4.45 -3.00
C GLU A 71 8.64 3.96 -1.62
N VAL A 72 9.15 2.73 -1.51
CA VAL A 72 9.72 2.23 -0.26
C VAL A 72 10.86 3.12 0.23
N TRP A 73 11.76 3.52 -0.67
CA TRP A 73 12.86 4.40 -0.30
C TRP A 73 12.38 5.79 0.14
N GLU A 74 11.47 6.39 -0.59
CA GLU A 74 10.93 7.72 -0.28
C GLU A 74 10.22 7.74 1.08
N GLU A 75 9.45 6.70 1.39
CA GLU A 75 8.67 6.63 2.63
C GLU A 75 9.45 6.14 3.84
N THR A 76 10.49 5.33 3.65
CA THR A 76 11.15 4.62 4.76
C THR A 76 12.65 4.83 4.87
N GLY A 77 13.30 5.36 3.83
CA GLY A 77 14.77 5.46 3.74
C GLY A 77 15.47 4.14 3.41
N LEU A 78 14.74 3.03 3.32
CA LEU A 78 15.31 1.72 3.02
C LEU A 78 15.47 1.50 1.53
N ARG A 79 16.60 0.93 1.12
CA ARG A 79 16.81 0.43 -0.24
C ARG A 79 16.42 -1.04 -0.30
N VAL A 80 15.46 -1.34 -1.14
CA VAL A 80 14.91 -2.68 -1.34
C VAL A 80 14.98 -3.08 -2.80
N ARG A 81 14.87 -4.38 -3.06
CA ARG A 81 14.61 -4.92 -4.39
C ARG A 81 13.35 -5.76 -4.35
N VAL A 82 12.60 -5.75 -5.42
CA VAL A 82 11.43 -6.60 -5.61
C VAL A 82 11.89 -8.06 -5.77
N VAL A 83 11.31 -8.95 -4.95
CA VAL A 83 11.56 -10.40 -5.02
C VAL A 83 10.53 -11.06 -5.90
N ARG A 84 9.24 -10.76 -5.69
CA ARG A 84 8.14 -11.37 -6.44
C ARG A 84 6.85 -10.55 -6.32
N LEU A 85 5.99 -10.68 -7.31
CA LEU A 85 4.60 -10.23 -7.23
C LEU A 85 3.81 -11.26 -6.41
N THR A 86 3.13 -10.80 -5.36
CA THR A 86 2.31 -11.66 -4.49
C THR A 86 0.83 -11.56 -4.79
N GLY A 87 0.36 -10.42 -5.29
CA GLY A 87 -1.04 -10.25 -5.65
C GLY A 87 -1.32 -9.02 -6.50
N VAL A 88 -2.47 -9.06 -7.17
CA VAL A 88 -3.09 -7.94 -7.89
C VAL A 88 -4.48 -7.73 -7.29
N TYR A 89 -4.74 -6.52 -6.82
CA TYR A 89 -5.98 -6.16 -6.10
C TYR A 89 -6.73 -5.09 -6.88
N SER A 90 -7.98 -5.37 -7.22
CA SER A 90 -8.75 -4.55 -8.17
C SER A 90 -10.25 -4.54 -7.89
N ASP A 91 -10.64 -4.45 -6.61
CA ASP A 91 -12.06 -4.41 -6.22
C ASP A 91 -12.80 -3.22 -6.88
N PRO A 92 -13.79 -3.46 -7.76
CA PRO A 92 -14.53 -2.38 -8.45
C PRO A 92 -15.54 -1.65 -7.55
N HIS A 93 -15.73 -2.12 -6.31
CA HIS A 93 -16.73 -1.62 -5.39
C HIS A 93 -16.24 -0.52 -4.45
N HIS A 94 -15.06 0.05 -4.70
CA HIS A 94 -14.56 1.19 -3.97
C HIS A 94 -13.91 2.23 -4.89
N VAL A 95 -13.80 3.45 -4.38
CA VAL A 95 -13.07 4.56 -4.98
C VAL A 95 -12.36 5.35 -3.90
N ILE A 96 -11.16 5.80 -4.17
CA ILE A 96 -10.40 6.67 -3.27
C ILE A 96 -10.69 8.12 -3.64
N VAL A 97 -11.08 8.91 -2.65
CA VAL A 97 -11.32 10.34 -2.78
C VAL A 97 -10.25 11.10 -2.03
N TYR A 98 -9.47 11.89 -2.74
CA TYR A 98 -8.41 12.71 -2.19
C TYR A 98 -8.94 14.04 -1.64
N PRO A 99 -8.17 14.74 -0.77
CA PRO A 99 -8.56 16.03 -0.19
C PRO A 99 -8.91 17.10 -1.22
N ASP A 100 -8.35 17.04 -2.41
CA ASP A 100 -8.62 17.96 -3.53
C ASP A 100 -9.90 17.62 -4.32
N GLY A 101 -10.62 16.56 -3.92
CA GLY A 101 -11.82 16.06 -4.58
C GLY A 101 -11.57 15.12 -5.75
N ASN A 102 -10.35 14.90 -6.16
CA ASN A 102 -10.01 13.92 -7.19
C ASN A 102 -10.37 12.51 -6.73
N GLN A 103 -10.88 11.70 -7.65
CA GLN A 103 -11.26 10.32 -7.40
C GLN A 103 -10.39 9.37 -8.21
N ALA A 104 -9.92 8.31 -7.56
CA ALA A 104 -9.12 7.28 -8.19
C ALA A 104 -9.67 5.88 -7.93
N TYR A 105 -9.72 5.08 -8.99
CA TYR A 105 -9.85 3.63 -8.93
C TYR A 105 -8.45 3.04 -9.10
N ILE A 106 -7.93 2.43 -8.07
CA ILE A 106 -6.54 1.98 -8.04
C ILE A 106 -6.48 0.46 -8.17
N VAL A 107 -5.77 -0.01 -9.18
CA VAL A 107 -5.30 -1.40 -9.26
C VAL A 107 -3.95 -1.46 -8.55
N VAL A 108 -3.85 -2.26 -7.50
CA VAL A 108 -2.65 -2.37 -6.67
C VAL A 108 -1.89 -3.65 -7.00
N LEU A 109 -0.61 -3.50 -7.29
CA LEU A 109 0.36 -4.59 -7.37
C LEU A 109 1.05 -4.72 -6.00
N ASN A 110 0.86 -5.86 -5.33
CA ASN A 110 1.53 -6.13 -4.07
C ASN A 110 2.79 -6.96 -4.29
N PHE A 111 3.93 -6.45 -3.83
CA PHE A 111 5.23 -7.09 -3.96
C PHE A 111 5.78 -7.51 -2.61
N GLU A 112 6.39 -8.67 -2.55
CA GLU A 112 7.37 -8.99 -1.53
C GLU A 112 8.70 -8.39 -1.94
N VAL A 113 9.35 -7.68 -1.01
CA VAL A 113 10.62 -7.00 -1.23
C VAL A 113 11.64 -7.42 -0.18
N GLU A 114 12.92 -7.32 -0.49
CA GLU A 114 14.00 -7.55 0.46
C GLU A 114 14.90 -6.31 0.56
N ARG A 115 15.31 -5.99 1.79
CA ARG A 115 16.24 -4.89 2.06
C ARG A 115 17.66 -5.31 1.72
N PHE A 116 18.40 -4.41 1.09
CA PHE A 116 19.84 -4.60 0.87
C PHE A 116 20.69 -3.43 1.37
N ASN A 117 20.09 -2.25 1.69
CA ASN A 117 20.80 -1.08 2.19
C ASN A 117 19.82 -0.08 2.84
N GLY A 118 20.35 1.06 3.29
CA GLY A 118 19.59 2.17 3.85
C GLY A 118 19.30 2.05 5.34
N GLU A 119 18.87 3.14 5.93
CA GLU A 119 18.46 3.24 7.34
C GLU A 119 17.05 3.82 7.40
N LEU A 120 16.28 3.41 8.41
CA LEU A 120 14.92 3.92 8.60
C LEU A 120 14.95 5.43 8.80
N ALA A 121 14.16 6.13 8.00
CA ALA A 121 13.98 7.57 8.06
C ALA A 121 12.52 7.93 7.77
N LEU A 122 12.03 8.98 8.41
CA LEU A 122 10.70 9.52 8.14
C LEU A 122 10.73 10.40 6.90
N SER A 123 9.62 10.43 6.18
CA SER A 123 9.37 11.32 5.06
C SER A 123 8.29 12.35 5.39
N ASN A 124 7.97 13.22 4.43
CA ASN A 124 6.86 14.17 4.57
C ASN A 124 5.48 13.48 4.56
N GLU A 125 5.41 12.26 4.05
CA GLU A 125 4.17 11.49 3.90
C GLU A 125 3.93 10.50 5.04
N THR A 126 4.94 10.29 5.90
CA THR A 126 4.89 9.33 7.00
C THR A 126 5.21 9.98 8.33
N THR A 127 4.39 9.73 9.34
CA THR A 127 4.60 10.20 10.72
C THR A 127 5.34 9.17 11.59
N ALA A 128 5.34 7.91 11.19
CA ALA A 128 6.04 6.83 11.86
C ALA A 128 6.34 5.68 10.89
N VAL A 129 7.41 4.96 11.17
CA VAL A 129 7.79 3.71 10.49
C VAL A 129 8.22 2.74 11.59
N ASP A 130 7.65 1.54 11.62
CA ASP A 130 7.96 0.57 12.66
C ASP A 130 7.74 -0.88 12.19
N TRP A 131 8.34 -1.80 12.92
CA TRP A 131 8.24 -3.24 12.73
C TRP A 131 7.18 -3.85 13.63
N PHE A 132 6.18 -4.48 13.05
CA PHE A 132 5.10 -5.15 13.78
C PHE A 132 5.21 -6.67 13.63
N PRO A 133 4.94 -7.44 14.71
CA PRO A 133 4.74 -8.88 14.55
C PRO A 133 3.67 -9.14 13.49
N VAL A 134 3.94 -10.07 12.56
CA VAL A 134 2.99 -10.37 11.48
C VAL A 134 1.63 -10.80 12.04
N SER A 135 1.64 -11.56 13.14
CA SER A 135 0.40 -11.99 13.82
C SER A 135 -0.44 -10.82 14.35
N GLU A 136 0.18 -9.71 14.72
CA GLU A 136 -0.51 -8.48 15.14
C GLU A 136 -0.94 -7.66 13.91
N ALA A 137 -0.02 -7.43 12.97
CA ALA A 137 -0.27 -6.62 11.79
C ALA A 137 -1.51 -7.07 11.01
N VAL A 138 -1.71 -8.38 10.85
CA VAL A 138 -2.87 -8.94 10.13
C VAL A 138 -4.20 -8.80 10.89
N GLN A 139 -4.17 -8.38 12.16
CA GLN A 139 -5.35 -8.10 12.98
C GLN A 139 -5.59 -6.60 13.15
N MET A 140 -4.62 -5.75 12.76
CA MET A 140 -4.75 -4.31 12.85
C MET A 140 -5.74 -3.78 11.80
N GLU A 141 -6.40 -2.67 12.13
CA GLU A 141 -7.12 -1.87 11.16
C GLU A 141 -6.10 -1.07 10.33
N LEU A 142 -5.65 -1.67 9.25
CA LEU A 142 -4.74 -1.03 8.29
C LEU A 142 -5.52 -0.26 7.22
N PHE A 143 -4.83 0.69 6.58
CA PHE A 143 -5.41 1.39 5.45
C PHE A 143 -5.77 0.40 4.33
N HIS A 144 -7.03 0.48 3.87
CA HIS A 144 -7.56 -0.42 2.85
C HIS A 144 -7.35 -1.91 3.23
N ASP A 145 -7.10 -2.77 2.24
CA ASP A 145 -6.96 -4.22 2.42
C ASP A 145 -5.51 -4.67 2.70
N HIS A 146 -4.66 -3.80 3.25
CA HIS A 146 -3.25 -4.10 3.47
C HIS A 146 -3.01 -5.31 4.39
N ALA A 147 -3.91 -5.59 5.34
CA ALA A 147 -3.83 -6.81 6.14
C ALA A 147 -3.96 -8.08 5.28
N GLU A 148 -4.80 -8.05 4.23
CA GLU A 148 -4.95 -9.14 3.27
C GLU A 148 -3.71 -9.29 2.40
N HIS A 149 -3.11 -8.18 1.95
CA HIS A 149 -1.84 -8.19 1.21
C HIS A 149 -0.72 -8.89 2.00
N ILE A 150 -0.64 -8.64 3.33
CA ILE A 150 0.33 -9.31 4.21
C ILE A 150 0.04 -10.81 4.29
N ARG A 151 -1.22 -11.22 4.49
CA ARG A 151 -1.61 -12.64 4.56
C ARG A 151 -1.28 -13.37 3.26
N ASP A 152 -1.60 -12.78 2.12
CA ASP A 152 -1.33 -13.36 0.80
C ASP A 152 0.18 -13.52 0.55
N SER A 153 0.99 -12.54 0.98
CA SER A 153 2.44 -12.64 0.90
C SER A 153 3.00 -13.72 1.82
N GLN A 154 2.49 -13.81 3.06
CA GLN A 154 2.91 -14.82 4.04
C GLN A 154 2.54 -16.24 3.61
N ALA A 155 1.45 -16.42 2.86
CA ALA A 155 1.02 -17.72 2.36
C ALA A 155 2.03 -18.38 1.41
N GLY A 156 2.94 -17.60 0.81
CA GLY A 156 4.04 -18.12 0.01
C GLY A 156 3.62 -18.80 -1.30
N ASN A 157 2.48 -18.40 -1.87
CA ASN A 157 2.01 -18.95 -3.14
C ASN A 157 3.01 -18.66 -4.28
N ILE A 158 3.23 -19.64 -5.16
CA ILE A 158 4.12 -19.48 -6.32
C ILE A 158 3.53 -18.47 -7.31
N ALA A 159 2.23 -18.58 -7.61
CA ALA A 159 1.53 -17.64 -8.47
C ALA A 159 0.94 -16.47 -7.66
N ALA A 160 0.95 -15.27 -8.25
CA ALA A 160 0.29 -14.13 -7.66
C ALA A 160 -1.24 -14.34 -7.56
N ILE A 161 -1.82 -13.87 -6.47
CA ILE A 161 -3.26 -13.92 -6.25
C ILE A 161 -3.91 -12.75 -6.99
N ILE A 162 -5.12 -12.97 -7.53
CA ILE A 162 -5.93 -11.91 -8.14
C ILE A 162 -7.20 -11.74 -7.28
N ARG A 163 -7.43 -10.56 -6.79
CA ARG A 163 -8.60 -10.17 -6.01
C ARG A 163 -9.25 -8.89 -6.52
#